data_1f9a10e9bf76f3069ddfd301c65b4c5d
#
_entry.id   1f9a10e9bf76f3069ddfd301c65b4c5d
#
_cell.length_a   1.000
_cell.length_b   1.000
_cell.length_c   1.000
_cell.angle_alpha   90.00
_cell.angle_beta   90.00
_cell.angle_gamma   90.00
#
_symmetry.space_group_name_H-M   'P 1'
#
loop_
_entity.id
_entity.type
_entity.pdbx_description
1 polymer ?
#
loop_
_entity_poly.entity_id
_entity_poly.type
_entity_poly.pdbx_seq_one_letter_code
_entity_poly.pdbx_strand_id
1 'polypeptide(L)'
;FCLFGTQLSFGQNNREQVLALQRQAIELMDNGDPDQGIVLLRQALTLDPDYWPLTYEMAYAYMVKRDYQKAIKLAKTLYKYEDCNDLVYQLVGNCYDYLKNPKKALKVYAQGLKRFPDSGALYLEQGVVSGMQGHYDEAVASFEKGISVAPMFPSNYYRAAQFYAYSTSKVWSQIYGEIMMNLLPSGDRNKEMSELLFRNYKTGIVFSTDSVSVDFYENRPIAITIDMLLAGDVREPYGAVYEAAMQAAAGGERSVDLESLNR
;
A
#
# COMPACT_ATOMS: atom_id res chain seq x y z
N PHE A 1 -7.32 -11.45 53.79
CA PHE A 1 -6.40 -11.84 52.65
C PHE A 1 -7.12 -12.46 51.43
N CYS A 2 -8.48 -12.50 51.39
CA CYS A 2 -9.22 -13.16 50.28
C CYS A 2 -9.93 -12.21 49.31
N LEU A 3 -9.81 -10.90 49.40
CA LEU A 3 -10.56 -9.95 48.57
C LEU A 3 -9.80 -9.53 47.27
N PHE A 4 -8.49 -9.73 47.19
CA PHE A 4 -7.70 -9.37 45.99
C PHE A 4 -7.73 -10.43 44.89
N GLY A 5 -7.98 -11.70 45.19
CA GLY A 5 -8.00 -12.80 44.21
C GLY A 5 -9.27 -12.83 43.35
N THR A 6 -10.39 -12.39 43.84
CA THR A 6 -11.69 -12.42 43.11
C THR A 6 -11.84 -11.28 42.11
N GLN A 7 -11.25 -10.12 42.34
CA GLN A 7 -11.30 -9.00 41.38
C GLN A 7 -10.43 -9.22 40.17
N LEU A 8 -9.25 -9.86 40.32
CA LEU A 8 -8.37 -10.22 39.22
C LEU A 8 -8.99 -11.29 38.28
N SER A 9 -9.71 -12.28 38.86
CA SER A 9 -10.36 -13.31 38.04
C SER A 9 -11.61 -12.79 37.30
N PHE A 10 -12.33 -11.84 37.85
CA PHE A 10 -13.50 -11.19 37.22
C PHE A 10 -13.05 -10.32 36.04
N GLY A 11 -11.97 -9.54 36.17
CA GLY A 11 -11.43 -8.69 35.10
C GLY A 11 -10.86 -9.52 33.95
N GLN A 12 -10.20 -10.64 34.21
CA GLN A 12 -9.70 -11.57 33.18
C GLN A 12 -10.86 -12.23 32.40
N ASN A 13 -11.89 -12.69 33.11
CA ASN A 13 -13.06 -13.33 32.49
C ASN A 13 -13.81 -12.36 31.57
N ASN A 14 -14.00 -11.09 32.00
CA ASN A 14 -14.61 -10.06 31.16
C ASN A 14 -13.76 -9.77 29.90
N ARG A 15 -12.43 -9.69 30.04
CA ARG A 15 -11.54 -9.43 28.91
C ARG A 15 -11.57 -10.55 27.88
N GLU A 16 -11.56 -11.80 28.32
CA GLU A 16 -11.67 -12.96 27.43
C GLU A 16 -13.01 -12.96 26.68
N GLN A 17 -14.09 -12.64 27.37
CA GLN A 17 -15.42 -12.52 26.76
C GLN A 17 -15.50 -11.40 25.73
N VAL A 18 -14.93 -10.23 26.01
CA VAL A 18 -14.83 -9.10 25.07
C VAL A 18 -14.10 -9.52 23.80
N LEU A 19 -12.92 -10.15 23.93
CA LEU A 19 -12.14 -10.60 22.80
C LEU A 19 -12.83 -11.73 22.01
N ALA A 20 -13.59 -12.60 22.69
CA ALA A 20 -14.38 -13.64 22.02
C ALA A 20 -15.51 -13.02 21.18
N LEU A 21 -16.27 -12.07 21.74
CA LEU A 21 -17.32 -11.34 21.03
C LEU A 21 -16.75 -10.54 19.83
N GLN A 22 -15.58 -9.91 20.00
CA GLN A 22 -14.91 -9.19 18.91
C GLN A 22 -14.55 -10.13 17.76
N ARG A 23 -13.93 -11.29 18.04
CA ARG A 23 -13.58 -12.28 17.01
C ARG A 23 -14.81 -12.78 16.27
N GLN A 24 -15.89 -13.14 16.99
CA GLN A 24 -17.16 -13.57 16.39
C GLN A 24 -17.77 -12.47 15.51
N ALA A 25 -17.71 -11.21 15.96
CA ALA A 25 -18.21 -10.09 15.18
C ALA A 25 -17.43 -9.91 13.87
N ILE A 26 -16.10 -10.02 13.91
CA ILE A 26 -15.24 -9.95 12.71
C ILE A 26 -15.59 -11.09 11.76
N GLU A 27 -15.70 -12.33 12.25
CA GLU A 27 -16.09 -13.49 11.44
C GLU A 27 -17.45 -13.30 10.76
N LEU A 28 -18.43 -12.75 11.46
CA LEU A 28 -19.75 -12.45 10.88
C LEU A 28 -19.64 -11.38 9.79
N MET A 29 -18.83 -10.34 9.98
CA MET A 29 -18.59 -9.30 8.97
C MET A 29 -17.93 -9.87 7.72
N ASP A 30 -16.93 -10.75 7.88
CA ASP A 30 -16.22 -11.40 6.79
C ASP A 30 -17.14 -12.35 6.01
N ASN A 31 -18.10 -12.97 6.69
CA ASN A 31 -19.14 -13.81 6.09
C ASN A 31 -20.32 -13.01 5.52
N GLY A 32 -20.26 -11.68 5.52
CA GLY A 32 -21.26 -10.81 4.89
C GLY A 32 -22.44 -10.43 5.78
N ASP A 33 -22.37 -10.66 7.09
CA ASP A 33 -23.40 -10.24 8.07
C ASP A 33 -22.88 -9.17 9.04
N PRO A 34 -22.63 -7.94 8.57
CA PRO A 34 -22.17 -6.85 9.43
C PRO A 34 -23.23 -6.40 10.44
N ASP A 35 -24.51 -6.69 10.23
CA ASP A 35 -25.55 -6.33 11.18
C ASP A 35 -25.45 -7.14 12.47
N GLN A 36 -25.27 -8.44 12.36
CA GLN A 36 -25.03 -9.32 13.49
C GLN A 36 -23.68 -8.99 14.16
N GLY A 37 -22.64 -8.70 13.38
CA GLY A 37 -21.37 -8.23 13.90
C GLY A 37 -21.51 -6.99 14.79
N ILE A 38 -22.29 -5.98 14.36
CA ILE A 38 -22.58 -4.77 15.16
C ILE A 38 -23.30 -5.11 16.47
N VAL A 39 -24.20 -6.09 16.47
CA VAL A 39 -24.89 -6.53 17.70
C VAL A 39 -23.88 -7.07 18.72
N LEU A 40 -22.98 -7.96 18.29
CA LEU A 40 -21.95 -8.52 19.18
C LEU A 40 -20.96 -7.45 19.66
N LEU A 41 -20.54 -6.52 18.81
CA LEU A 41 -19.67 -5.41 19.21
C LEU A 41 -20.33 -4.50 20.25
N ARG A 42 -21.63 -4.26 20.16
CA ARG A 42 -22.37 -3.52 21.20
C ARG A 42 -22.41 -4.28 22.52
N GLN A 43 -22.60 -5.60 22.49
CA GLN A 43 -22.53 -6.41 23.69
C GLN A 43 -21.13 -6.34 24.32
N ALA A 44 -20.08 -6.45 23.52
CA ALA A 44 -18.71 -6.31 23.99
C ALA A 44 -18.45 -4.92 24.62
N LEU A 45 -18.97 -3.83 24.02
CA LEU A 45 -18.85 -2.48 24.56
C LEU A 45 -19.61 -2.26 25.89
N THR A 46 -20.60 -3.09 26.24
CA THR A 46 -21.20 -3.04 27.57
C THR A 46 -20.29 -3.64 28.63
N LEU A 47 -19.39 -4.54 28.26
CA LEU A 47 -18.43 -5.19 29.14
C LEU A 47 -17.16 -4.38 29.31
N ASP A 48 -16.71 -3.70 28.26
CA ASP A 48 -15.51 -2.85 28.24
C ASP A 48 -15.75 -1.62 27.33
N PRO A 49 -16.35 -0.55 27.87
CA PRO A 49 -16.70 0.65 27.09
C PRO A 49 -15.49 1.43 26.58
N ASP A 50 -14.33 1.33 27.23
CA ASP A 50 -13.12 2.09 26.92
C ASP A 50 -12.18 1.33 25.98
N TYR A 51 -12.48 0.08 25.64
CA TYR A 51 -11.71 -0.68 24.68
C TYR A 51 -11.98 -0.19 23.26
N TRP A 52 -11.26 0.84 22.85
CA TRP A 52 -11.45 1.53 21.57
C TRP A 52 -11.44 0.63 20.33
N PRO A 53 -10.72 -0.53 20.27
CA PRO A 53 -10.77 -1.40 19.09
C PRO A 53 -12.18 -1.87 18.73
N LEU A 54 -13.08 -2.07 19.71
CA LEU A 54 -14.48 -2.42 19.43
C LEU A 54 -15.22 -1.31 18.67
N THR A 55 -14.94 -0.05 19.01
CA THR A 55 -15.52 1.09 18.30
C THR A 55 -14.94 1.21 16.88
N TYR A 56 -13.66 0.86 16.70
CA TYR A 56 -13.06 0.76 15.38
C TYR A 56 -13.75 -0.30 14.52
N GLU A 57 -13.91 -1.51 15.03
CA GLU A 57 -14.61 -2.59 14.32
C GLU A 57 -16.06 -2.21 13.97
N MET A 58 -16.74 -1.52 14.88
CA MET A 58 -18.09 -1.03 14.61
C MET A 58 -18.09 0.04 13.51
N ALA A 59 -17.12 0.94 13.49
CA ALA A 59 -16.97 1.92 12.42
C ALA A 59 -16.66 1.23 11.09
N TYR A 60 -15.82 0.21 11.09
CA TYR A 60 -15.53 -0.62 9.92
C TYR A 60 -16.78 -1.34 9.41
N ALA A 61 -17.58 -1.96 10.30
CA ALA A 61 -18.85 -2.57 9.94
C ALA A 61 -19.81 -1.59 9.24
N TYR A 62 -19.92 -0.35 9.74
CA TYR A 62 -20.70 0.69 9.05
C TYR A 62 -20.11 1.08 7.71
N MET A 63 -18.79 1.10 7.54
CA MET A 63 -18.14 1.34 6.24
C MET A 63 -18.50 0.22 5.25
N VAL A 64 -18.44 -1.05 5.65
CA VAL A 64 -18.85 -2.22 4.85
C VAL A 64 -20.32 -2.11 4.43
N LYS A 65 -21.19 -1.67 5.34
CA LYS A 65 -22.61 -1.38 5.05
C LYS A 65 -22.82 -0.13 4.19
N ARG A 66 -21.76 0.58 3.80
CA ARG A 66 -21.81 1.85 3.07
C ARG A 66 -22.48 3.01 3.83
N ASP A 67 -22.67 2.88 5.15
CA ASP A 67 -23.07 4.00 6.02
C ASP A 67 -21.84 4.82 6.42
N TYR A 68 -21.21 5.43 5.41
CA TYR A 68 -19.95 6.15 5.56
C TYR A 68 -20.01 7.30 6.57
N GLN A 69 -21.17 7.97 6.68
CA GLN A 69 -21.34 9.06 7.64
C GLN A 69 -21.25 8.57 9.08
N LYS A 70 -21.85 7.42 9.34
CA LYS A 70 -21.84 6.81 10.67
C LYS A 70 -20.47 6.25 11.01
N ALA A 71 -19.81 5.61 10.03
CA ALA A 71 -18.43 5.14 10.15
C ALA A 71 -17.49 6.30 10.53
N ILE A 72 -17.54 7.41 9.80
CA ILE A 72 -16.75 8.62 10.07
C ILE A 72 -17.02 9.16 11.48
N LYS A 73 -18.30 9.25 11.87
CA LYS A 73 -18.67 9.77 13.19
C LYS A 73 -18.08 8.93 14.32
N LEU A 74 -18.17 7.61 14.21
CA LEU A 74 -17.61 6.68 15.19
C LEU A 74 -16.09 6.72 15.19
N ALA A 75 -15.44 6.53 14.04
CA ALA A 75 -13.99 6.47 13.96
C ALA A 75 -13.32 7.76 14.47
N LYS A 76 -13.90 8.93 14.22
CA LYS A 76 -13.35 10.20 14.74
C LYS A 76 -13.37 10.31 16.27
N THR A 77 -14.24 9.59 16.97
CA THR A 77 -14.19 9.56 18.44
C THR A 77 -12.92 8.91 18.98
N LEU A 78 -12.25 8.11 18.11
CA LEU A 78 -11.03 7.38 18.46
C LEU A 78 -9.77 8.25 18.42
N TYR A 79 -9.81 9.43 17.83
CA TYR A 79 -8.66 10.34 17.75
C TYR A 79 -8.14 10.80 19.13
N LYS A 80 -8.98 10.72 20.16
CA LYS A 80 -8.63 11.06 21.54
C LYS A 80 -7.74 10.02 22.24
N TYR A 81 -7.72 8.77 21.74
CA TYR A 81 -6.93 7.70 22.36
C TYR A 81 -5.48 7.80 21.90
N GLU A 82 -4.55 7.85 22.85
CA GLU A 82 -3.13 7.97 22.56
C GLU A 82 -2.57 6.73 21.87
N ASP A 83 -3.09 5.56 22.20
CA ASP A 83 -2.72 4.25 21.69
C ASP A 83 -3.50 3.83 20.42
N CYS A 84 -4.34 4.72 19.83
CA CYS A 84 -4.96 4.41 18.55
C CYS A 84 -3.89 4.36 17.44
N ASN A 85 -4.18 3.63 16.37
CA ASN A 85 -3.26 3.45 15.25
C ASN A 85 -3.69 4.22 13.98
N ASP A 86 -2.89 4.10 12.94
CA ASP A 86 -3.10 4.74 11.64
C ASP A 86 -4.33 4.24 10.89
N LEU A 87 -4.80 3.00 11.16
CA LEU A 87 -6.02 2.42 10.56
C LEU A 87 -7.26 3.28 10.82
N VAL A 88 -7.30 3.99 11.96
CA VAL A 88 -8.41 4.90 12.27
C VAL A 88 -8.49 6.05 11.27
N TYR A 89 -7.33 6.62 10.90
CA TYR A 89 -7.26 7.69 9.90
C TYR A 89 -7.50 7.15 8.50
N GLN A 90 -6.99 5.96 8.20
CA GLN A 90 -7.23 5.27 6.94
C GLN A 90 -8.74 5.07 6.72
N LEU A 91 -9.45 4.49 7.70
CA LEU A 91 -10.89 4.26 7.63
C LEU A 91 -11.66 5.56 7.37
N VAL A 92 -11.37 6.62 8.12
CA VAL A 92 -12.05 7.91 7.95
C VAL A 92 -11.77 8.51 6.56
N GLY A 93 -10.51 8.44 6.11
CA GLY A 93 -10.11 8.92 4.80
C GLY A 93 -10.81 8.15 3.67
N ASN A 94 -10.81 6.82 3.75
CA ASN A 94 -11.47 5.94 2.78
C ASN A 94 -12.98 6.21 2.72
N CYS A 95 -13.63 6.42 3.87
CA CYS A 95 -15.04 6.81 3.89
C CYS A 95 -15.30 8.14 3.16
N TYR A 96 -14.41 9.13 3.30
CA TYR A 96 -14.54 10.38 2.53
C TYR A 96 -14.31 10.18 1.04
N ASP A 97 -13.40 9.30 0.65
CA ASP A 97 -13.18 8.97 -0.75
C ASP A 97 -14.40 8.26 -1.36
N TYR A 98 -14.97 7.28 -0.67
CA TYR A 98 -16.24 6.63 -1.09
C TYR A 98 -17.40 7.63 -1.21
N LEU A 99 -17.42 8.67 -0.39
CA LEU A 99 -18.36 9.79 -0.49
C LEU A 99 -18.00 10.79 -1.60
N LYS A 100 -17.02 10.47 -2.46
CA LYS A 100 -16.53 11.32 -3.55
C LYS A 100 -16.05 12.70 -3.07
N ASN A 101 -15.40 12.71 -1.90
CA ASN A 101 -14.80 13.91 -1.34
C ASN A 101 -13.28 13.74 -1.15
N PRO A 102 -12.50 13.66 -2.25
CA PRO A 102 -11.06 13.40 -2.22
C PRO A 102 -10.30 14.46 -1.42
N LYS A 103 -10.74 15.73 -1.45
CA LYS A 103 -10.11 16.80 -0.66
C LYS A 103 -10.16 16.54 0.83
N LYS A 104 -11.29 16.01 1.36
CA LYS A 104 -11.40 15.63 2.76
C LYS A 104 -10.61 14.37 3.06
N ALA A 105 -10.60 13.39 2.16
CA ALA A 105 -9.79 12.18 2.29
C ALA A 105 -8.30 12.53 2.44
N LEU A 106 -7.74 13.28 1.51
CA LEU A 106 -6.33 13.74 1.56
C LEU A 106 -6.00 14.53 2.84
N LYS A 107 -6.92 15.39 3.29
CA LYS A 107 -6.75 16.13 4.56
C LYS A 107 -6.66 15.17 5.76
N VAL A 108 -7.47 14.12 5.79
CA VAL A 108 -7.46 13.12 6.86
C VAL A 108 -6.19 12.29 6.82
N TYR A 109 -5.75 11.82 5.66
CA TYR A 109 -4.48 11.10 5.53
C TYR A 109 -3.30 11.96 5.97
N ALA A 110 -3.24 13.22 5.53
CA ALA A 110 -2.21 14.16 5.97
C ALA A 110 -2.24 14.42 7.49
N GLN A 111 -3.43 14.44 8.11
CA GLN A 111 -3.55 14.52 9.57
C GLN A 111 -3.02 13.24 10.24
N GLY A 112 -3.34 12.07 9.70
CA GLY A 112 -2.83 10.78 10.16
C GLY A 112 -1.30 10.69 10.06
N LEU A 113 -0.72 11.13 8.93
CA LEU A 113 0.72 11.13 8.70
C LEU A 113 1.51 12.07 9.64
N LYS A 114 0.89 13.11 10.19
CA LYS A 114 1.50 13.91 11.26
C LYS A 114 1.67 13.12 12.56
N ARG A 115 0.77 12.17 12.82
CA ARG A 115 0.80 11.35 14.02
C ARG A 115 1.55 10.03 13.81
N PHE A 116 1.44 9.47 12.60
CA PHE A 116 2.03 8.20 12.18
C PHE A 116 2.88 8.39 10.92
N PRO A 117 4.04 9.06 11.03
CA PRO A 117 4.87 9.41 9.86
C PRO A 117 5.42 8.19 9.12
N ASP A 118 5.46 7.04 9.77
CA ASP A 118 5.97 5.80 9.21
C ASP A 118 4.87 4.89 8.63
N SER A 119 3.63 5.39 8.53
CA SER A 119 2.51 4.62 7.99
C SER A 119 2.59 4.47 6.47
N GLY A 120 3.09 3.34 6.00
CA GLY A 120 3.04 2.98 4.57
C GLY A 120 1.61 2.91 4.02
N ALA A 121 0.63 2.55 4.86
CA ALA A 121 -0.78 2.48 4.48
C ALA A 121 -1.38 3.86 4.19
N LEU A 122 -1.09 4.86 5.01
CA LEU A 122 -1.59 6.23 4.78
C LEU A 122 -0.96 6.87 3.54
N TYR A 123 0.33 6.63 3.29
CA TYR A 123 0.98 7.07 2.05
C TYR A 123 0.37 6.36 0.83
N LEU A 124 0.06 5.07 0.93
CA LEU A 124 -0.64 4.33 -0.13
C LEU A 124 -1.96 5.01 -0.49
N GLU A 125 -2.81 5.24 0.51
CA GLU A 125 -4.14 5.83 0.28
C GLU A 125 -4.04 7.27 -0.26
N GLN A 126 -3.09 8.06 0.23
CA GLN A 126 -2.82 9.40 -0.30
C GLN A 126 -2.45 9.32 -1.79
N GLY A 127 -1.54 8.43 -2.16
CA GLY A 127 -1.12 8.22 -3.54
C GLY A 127 -2.27 7.75 -4.44
N VAL A 128 -3.10 6.80 -3.96
CA VAL A 128 -4.26 6.31 -4.70
C VAL A 128 -5.24 7.45 -5.01
N VAL A 129 -5.59 8.24 -4.01
CA VAL A 129 -6.54 9.36 -4.20
C VAL A 129 -5.95 10.43 -5.09
N SER A 130 -4.66 10.80 -4.97
CA SER A 130 -3.99 11.75 -5.87
C SER A 130 -4.00 11.24 -7.32
N GLY A 131 -3.68 9.97 -7.53
CA GLY A 131 -3.68 9.34 -8.86
C GLY A 131 -5.06 9.32 -9.51
N MET A 132 -6.12 9.04 -8.74
CA MET A 132 -7.51 9.11 -9.22
C MET A 132 -7.96 10.53 -9.60
N GLN A 133 -7.29 11.57 -9.08
CA GLN A 133 -7.50 12.97 -9.48
C GLN A 133 -6.63 13.40 -10.67
N GLY A 134 -5.79 12.50 -11.21
CA GLY A 134 -4.87 12.81 -12.30
C GLY A 134 -3.56 13.47 -11.85
N HIS A 135 -3.30 13.56 -10.55
CA HIS A 135 -2.07 14.10 -9.98
C HIS A 135 -1.01 12.98 -9.88
N TYR A 136 -0.52 12.53 -11.03
CA TYR A 136 0.31 11.31 -11.10
C TYR A 136 1.66 11.45 -10.41
N ASP A 137 2.31 12.62 -10.51
CA ASP A 137 3.60 12.87 -9.84
C ASP A 137 3.46 12.84 -8.32
N GLU A 138 2.38 13.43 -7.79
CA GLU A 138 2.07 13.41 -6.36
C GLU A 138 1.75 11.97 -5.89
N ALA A 139 1.07 11.19 -6.74
CA ALA A 139 0.75 9.80 -6.44
C ALA A 139 2.02 8.96 -6.31
N VAL A 140 2.92 9.05 -7.29
CA VAL A 140 4.20 8.33 -7.29
C VAL A 140 5.06 8.77 -6.10
N ALA A 141 5.20 10.07 -5.85
CA ALA A 141 5.95 10.58 -4.69
C ALA A 141 5.40 10.06 -3.36
N SER A 142 4.07 9.89 -3.25
CA SER A 142 3.44 9.30 -2.06
C SER A 142 3.78 7.81 -1.92
N PHE A 143 3.71 7.02 -3.00
CA PHE A 143 4.08 5.60 -2.95
C PHE A 143 5.55 5.42 -2.60
N GLU A 144 6.46 6.19 -3.20
CA GLU A 144 7.90 6.13 -2.91
C GLU A 144 8.22 6.56 -1.48
N LYS A 145 7.52 7.56 -0.97
CA LYS A 145 7.63 7.92 0.44
C LYS A 145 7.16 6.78 1.34
N GLY A 146 6.04 6.13 1.00
CA GLY A 146 5.54 4.94 1.68
C GLY A 146 6.54 3.78 1.66
N ILE A 147 7.23 3.55 0.53
CA ILE A 147 8.32 2.58 0.40
C ILE A 147 9.49 2.95 1.34
N SER A 148 9.89 4.22 1.34
CA SER A 148 11.00 4.70 2.17
C SER A 148 10.78 4.50 3.67
N VAL A 149 9.56 4.70 4.17
CA VAL A 149 9.25 4.60 5.61
C VAL A 149 8.78 3.21 6.05
N ALA A 150 8.21 2.43 5.12
CA ALA A 150 7.69 1.08 5.38
C ALA A 150 8.13 0.11 4.25
N PRO A 151 9.44 -0.22 4.14
CA PRO A 151 9.97 -0.99 3.02
C PRO A 151 9.46 -2.43 2.93
N MET A 152 8.86 -2.95 3.99
CA MET A 152 8.25 -4.28 4.01
C MET A 152 6.75 -4.27 3.66
N PHE A 153 6.19 -3.11 3.27
CA PHE A 153 4.78 -2.99 2.89
C PHE A 153 4.60 -3.08 1.37
N PRO A 154 4.18 -4.25 0.82
CA PRO A 154 4.24 -4.53 -0.62
C PRO A 154 3.33 -3.64 -1.47
N SER A 155 2.24 -3.11 -0.88
CA SER A 155 1.22 -2.39 -1.63
C SER A 155 1.72 -1.08 -2.23
N ASN A 156 2.70 -0.41 -1.61
CA ASN A 156 3.31 0.79 -2.19
C ASN A 156 4.14 0.46 -3.43
N TYR A 157 4.92 -0.62 -3.39
CA TYR A 157 5.68 -1.11 -4.55
C TYR A 157 4.73 -1.51 -5.70
N TYR A 158 3.65 -2.22 -5.39
CA TYR A 158 2.64 -2.61 -6.36
C TYR A 158 2.06 -1.40 -7.10
N ARG A 159 1.70 -0.35 -6.37
CA ARG A 159 1.14 0.87 -6.98
C ARG A 159 2.19 1.67 -7.73
N ALA A 160 3.39 1.84 -7.18
CA ALA A 160 4.48 2.52 -7.87
C ALA A 160 4.79 1.81 -9.20
N ALA A 161 4.93 0.47 -9.21
CA ALA A 161 5.17 -0.31 -10.41
C ALA A 161 4.07 -0.11 -11.46
N GLN A 162 2.79 -0.11 -11.06
CA GLN A 162 1.68 0.13 -11.97
C GLN A 162 1.74 1.53 -12.61
N PHE A 163 2.06 2.57 -11.84
CA PHE A 163 2.15 3.93 -12.35
C PHE A 163 3.34 4.10 -13.30
N TYR A 164 4.50 3.57 -12.94
CA TYR A 164 5.69 3.64 -13.79
C TYR A 164 5.56 2.83 -15.09
N ALA A 165 4.74 1.78 -15.13
CA ALA A 165 4.52 0.98 -16.34
C ALA A 165 3.99 1.80 -17.53
N TYR A 166 3.31 2.91 -17.25
CA TYR A 166 2.74 3.81 -18.26
C TYR A 166 3.50 5.14 -18.37
N SER A 167 4.66 5.24 -17.72
CA SER A 167 5.53 6.41 -17.80
C SER A 167 6.65 6.20 -18.83
N THR A 168 7.45 7.24 -19.04
CA THR A 168 8.70 7.17 -19.82
C THR A 168 9.85 6.52 -19.04
N SER A 169 9.68 6.26 -17.75
CA SER A 169 10.67 5.65 -16.86
C SER A 169 10.24 4.25 -16.40
N LYS A 170 9.91 3.38 -17.36
CA LYS A 170 9.40 2.02 -17.13
C LYS A 170 10.36 1.12 -16.34
N VAL A 171 11.65 1.47 -16.30
CA VAL A 171 12.64 0.76 -15.48
C VAL A 171 12.21 0.64 -14.02
N TRP A 172 11.59 1.68 -13.47
CA TRP A 172 11.09 1.66 -12.10
C TRP A 172 9.89 0.73 -11.91
N SER A 173 9.09 0.51 -12.98
CA SER A 173 8.05 -0.51 -12.95
C SER A 173 8.65 -1.91 -12.76
N GLN A 174 9.76 -2.22 -13.45
CA GLN A 174 10.44 -3.50 -13.30
C GLN A 174 10.98 -3.68 -11.89
N ILE A 175 11.75 -2.69 -11.40
CA ILE A 175 12.40 -2.76 -10.09
C ILE A 175 11.37 -2.89 -8.96
N TYR A 176 10.38 -2.01 -8.93
CA TYR A 176 9.36 -2.05 -7.87
C TYR A 176 8.47 -3.30 -7.97
N GLY A 177 8.17 -3.74 -9.19
CA GLY A 177 7.39 -4.96 -9.40
C GLY A 177 8.12 -6.22 -8.93
N GLU A 178 9.41 -6.36 -9.24
CA GLU A 178 10.23 -7.47 -8.77
C GLU A 178 10.37 -7.48 -7.25
N ILE A 179 10.59 -6.31 -6.63
CA ILE A 179 10.62 -6.21 -5.16
C ILE A 179 9.27 -6.62 -4.57
N MET A 180 8.16 -6.12 -5.12
CA MET A 180 6.81 -6.48 -4.67
C MET A 180 6.57 -7.98 -4.74
N MET A 181 6.96 -8.65 -5.83
CA MET A 181 6.79 -10.09 -6.02
C MET A 181 7.61 -10.90 -5.02
N ASN A 182 8.80 -10.41 -4.64
CA ASN A 182 9.61 -11.04 -3.60
C ASN A 182 9.01 -10.85 -2.18
N LEU A 183 8.41 -9.69 -1.91
CA LEU A 183 7.75 -9.42 -0.63
C LEU A 183 6.40 -10.16 -0.49
N LEU A 184 5.72 -10.43 -1.61
CA LEU A 184 4.44 -11.12 -1.66
C LEU A 184 4.51 -12.23 -2.73
N PRO A 185 5.07 -13.41 -2.43
CA PRO A 185 5.43 -14.41 -3.44
C PRO A 185 4.23 -15.18 -4.03
N SER A 186 3.01 -14.91 -3.61
CA SER A 186 1.80 -15.61 -4.08
C SER A 186 0.56 -14.72 -4.05
N GLY A 187 -0.53 -15.19 -4.69
CA GLY A 187 -1.82 -14.52 -4.74
C GLY A 187 -2.04 -13.72 -6.04
N ASP A 188 -3.25 -13.19 -6.19
CA ASP A 188 -3.69 -12.54 -7.42
C ASP A 188 -2.83 -11.32 -7.80
N ARG A 189 -2.42 -10.52 -6.81
CA ARG A 189 -1.55 -9.35 -7.07
C ARG A 189 -0.18 -9.74 -7.60
N ASN A 190 0.36 -10.88 -7.16
CA ASN A 190 1.63 -11.39 -7.68
C ASN A 190 1.48 -11.80 -9.15
N LYS A 191 0.38 -12.50 -9.49
CA LYS A 191 0.05 -12.87 -10.86
C LYS A 191 -0.12 -11.65 -11.76
N GLU A 192 -0.92 -10.66 -11.33
CA GLU A 192 -1.12 -9.41 -12.06
C GLU A 192 0.21 -8.66 -12.31
N MET A 193 1.08 -8.63 -11.29
CA MET A 193 2.39 -8.00 -11.41
C MET A 193 3.29 -8.76 -12.39
N SER A 194 3.33 -10.09 -12.31
CA SER A 194 4.09 -10.91 -13.25
C SER A 194 3.65 -10.67 -14.71
N GLU A 195 2.33 -10.59 -14.95
CA GLU A 195 1.78 -10.29 -16.28
C GLU A 195 2.16 -8.86 -16.74
N LEU A 196 2.16 -7.90 -15.83
CA LEU A 196 2.57 -6.52 -16.12
C LEU A 196 4.04 -6.46 -16.51
N LEU A 197 4.93 -7.06 -15.71
CA LEU A 197 6.37 -7.07 -15.95
C LEU A 197 6.69 -7.81 -17.27
N PHE A 198 6.11 -8.97 -17.50
CA PHE A 198 6.30 -9.71 -18.76
C PHE A 198 5.91 -8.86 -19.97
N ARG A 199 4.78 -8.16 -19.93
CA ARG A 199 4.35 -7.25 -21.00
C ARG A 199 5.34 -6.12 -21.22
N ASN A 200 5.83 -5.51 -20.13
CA ASN A 200 6.81 -4.44 -20.20
C ASN A 200 8.13 -4.94 -20.84
N TYR A 201 8.65 -6.10 -20.43
CA TYR A 201 9.83 -6.70 -21.04
C TYR A 201 9.59 -6.98 -22.53
N LYS A 202 8.47 -7.62 -22.87
CA LYS A 202 8.14 -7.96 -24.25
C LYS A 202 8.00 -6.75 -25.17
N THR A 203 7.56 -5.62 -24.66
CA THR A 203 7.41 -4.38 -25.43
C THR A 203 8.66 -3.49 -25.40
N GLY A 204 9.47 -3.60 -24.36
CA GLY A 204 10.68 -2.79 -24.16
C GLY A 204 11.93 -3.41 -24.75
N ILE A 205 11.94 -4.71 -25.07
CA ILE A 205 13.07 -5.38 -25.71
C ILE A 205 12.69 -5.75 -27.14
N VAL A 206 13.36 -5.16 -28.11
CA VAL A 206 13.10 -5.39 -29.54
C VAL A 206 14.31 -6.09 -30.18
N PHE A 207 14.06 -7.27 -30.75
CA PHE A 207 15.04 -8.05 -31.44
C PHE A 207 14.98 -7.75 -32.96
N SER A 208 16.10 -7.39 -33.54
CA SER A 208 16.29 -7.25 -34.98
C SER A 208 17.26 -8.35 -35.49
N THR A 209 17.47 -8.43 -36.79
CA THR A 209 18.35 -9.45 -37.39
C THR A 209 19.77 -9.42 -36.81
N ASP A 210 20.29 -8.21 -36.55
CA ASP A 210 21.67 -7.99 -36.15
C ASP A 210 21.85 -7.16 -34.87
N SER A 211 20.74 -6.85 -34.17
CA SER A 211 20.79 -6.01 -32.97
C SER A 211 19.63 -6.28 -32.02
N VAL A 212 19.86 -5.96 -30.75
CA VAL A 212 18.84 -5.89 -29.69
C VAL A 212 18.78 -4.46 -29.20
N SER A 213 17.60 -3.88 -29.16
CA SER A 213 17.37 -2.58 -28.52
C SER A 213 16.51 -2.75 -27.26
N VAL A 214 16.83 -1.98 -26.24
CA VAL A 214 16.13 -1.96 -24.94
C VAL A 214 15.62 -0.55 -24.71
N ASP A 215 14.33 -0.40 -24.42
CA ASP A 215 13.65 0.88 -24.23
C ASP A 215 12.77 0.82 -22.97
N PHE A 216 13.38 1.08 -21.82
CA PHE A 216 12.72 1.18 -20.52
C PHE A 216 12.84 2.57 -19.89
N TYR A 217 13.70 3.42 -20.47
CA TYR A 217 13.99 4.72 -19.92
C TYR A 217 14.10 5.75 -21.06
N GLU A 218 13.50 6.90 -20.90
CA GLU A 218 13.61 7.99 -21.87
C GLU A 218 15.07 8.44 -21.95
N ASN A 219 15.72 8.09 -23.06
CA ASN A 219 17.11 8.42 -23.33
C ASN A 219 17.23 9.94 -23.51
N ARG A 220 17.38 10.68 -22.40
CA ARG A 220 17.91 12.04 -22.49
C ARG A 220 19.42 11.90 -22.66
N PRO A 221 20.00 12.39 -23.76
CA PRO A 221 21.46 12.40 -23.88
C PRO A 221 22.01 13.16 -22.67
N ILE A 222 22.71 12.47 -21.80
CA ILE A 222 23.44 13.08 -20.71
C ILE A 222 24.66 13.73 -21.35
N ALA A 223 24.65 15.05 -21.44
CA ALA A 223 25.84 15.77 -21.78
C ALA A 223 26.81 15.65 -20.58
N ILE A 224 27.67 14.66 -20.61
CA ILE A 224 28.75 14.51 -19.64
C ILE A 224 29.73 15.64 -19.91
N THR A 225 29.77 16.62 -19.02
CA THR A 225 30.77 17.70 -19.09
C THR A 225 32.05 17.28 -18.40
N ILE A 226 33.18 17.89 -18.84
CA ILE A 226 34.49 17.65 -18.22
C ILE A 226 34.46 18.01 -16.71
N ASP A 227 33.67 19.02 -16.34
CA ASP A 227 33.50 19.43 -14.94
C ASP A 227 32.78 18.36 -14.10
N MET A 228 31.81 17.65 -14.68
CA MET A 228 31.13 16.52 -14.00
C MET A 228 32.10 15.33 -13.82
N LEU A 229 32.94 15.06 -14.81
CA LEU A 229 34.00 14.04 -14.71
C LEU A 229 35.04 14.37 -13.63
N LEU A 230 35.46 15.62 -13.55
CA LEU A 230 36.43 16.10 -12.56
C LEU A 230 35.88 16.18 -11.16
N ALA A 231 34.57 16.46 -11.02
CA ALA A 231 33.86 16.46 -9.74
C ALA A 231 33.54 15.06 -9.19
N GLY A 232 33.77 14.01 -9.99
CA GLY A 232 33.36 12.63 -9.65
C GLY A 232 31.84 12.46 -9.57
N ASP A 233 31.08 13.37 -10.16
CA ASP A 233 29.62 13.45 -10.08
C ASP A 233 28.94 12.84 -11.32
N VAL A 234 29.65 11.97 -12.02
CA VAL A 234 29.11 11.16 -13.13
C VAL A 234 28.34 9.99 -12.52
N ARG A 235 27.15 10.27 -12.06
CA ARG A 235 26.17 9.21 -11.80
C ARG A 235 25.39 9.01 -13.08
N GLU A 236 25.69 7.95 -13.81
CA GLU A 236 24.76 7.50 -14.84
C GLU A 236 23.40 7.28 -14.19
N PRO A 237 22.30 7.77 -14.81
CA PRO A 237 20.98 7.46 -14.30
C PRO A 237 20.85 5.93 -14.21
N TYR A 238 20.37 5.44 -13.08
CA TYR A 238 20.20 3.99 -12.86
C TYR A 238 19.47 3.30 -14.03
N GLY A 239 18.52 4.02 -14.66
CA GLY A 239 17.82 3.56 -15.85
C GLY A 239 18.73 3.21 -17.00
N ALA A 240 19.73 4.04 -17.31
CA ALA A 240 20.68 3.78 -18.40
C ALA A 240 21.57 2.56 -18.08
N VAL A 241 22.00 2.42 -16.83
CA VAL A 241 22.78 1.23 -16.39
C VAL A 241 21.94 -0.03 -16.49
N TYR A 242 20.68 0.03 -16.08
CA TYR A 242 19.75 -1.10 -16.17
C TYR A 242 19.52 -1.52 -17.64
N GLU A 243 19.26 -0.57 -18.53
CA GLU A 243 19.08 -0.83 -19.96
C GLU A 243 20.33 -1.45 -20.60
N ALA A 244 21.51 -0.92 -20.28
CA ALA A 244 22.77 -1.48 -20.77
C ALA A 244 22.98 -2.92 -20.29
N ALA A 245 22.68 -3.21 -19.02
CA ALA A 245 22.75 -4.56 -18.46
C ALA A 245 21.74 -5.50 -19.15
N MET A 246 20.51 -5.06 -19.34
CA MET A 246 19.47 -5.83 -20.04
C MET A 246 19.82 -6.06 -21.50
N GLN A 247 20.39 -5.07 -22.20
CA GLN A 247 20.84 -5.23 -23.58
C GLN A 247 21.98 -6.25 -23.70
N ALA A 248 22.91 -6.23 -22.76
CA ALA A 248 24.00 -7.21 -22.70
C ALA A 248 23.46 -8.63 -22.44
N ALA A 249 22.53 -8.78 -21.51
CA ALA A 249 21.89 -10.06 -21.21
C ALA A 249 21.06 -10.60 -22.37
N ALA A 250 20.33 -9.72 -23.07
CA ALA A 250 19.48 -10.08 -24.19
C ALA A 250 20.27 -10.35 -25.52
N GLY A 251 21.55 -10.00 -25.57
CA GLY A 251 22.37 -10.11 -26.80
C GLY A 251 22.53 -11.52 -27.34
N GLY A 252 22.25 -12.56 -26.55
CA GLY A 252 22.27 -13.97 -26.99
C GLY A 252 20.89 -14.55 -27.28
N GLU A 253 19.81 -13.81 -27.02
CA GLU A 253 18.43 -14.26 -27.11
C GLU A 253 17.77 -13.81 -28.44
N ARG A 254 16.69 -14.47 -28.82
CA ARG A 254 15.94 -14.16 -30.05
C ARG A 254 14.49 -13.72 -29.78
N SER A 255 14.04 -13.89 -28.56
CA SER A 255 12.68 -13.54 -28.14
C SER A 255 12.63 -13.29 -26.63
N VAL A 256 11.61 -12.55 -26.19
CA VAL A 256 11.26 -12.48 -24.77
C VAL A 256 10.23 -13.57 -24.48
N ASP A 257 10.62 -14.57 -23.73
CA ASP A 257 9.77 -15.64 -23.21
C ASP A 257 10.16 -15.97 -21.74
N LEU A 258 9.47 -16.92 -21.13
CA LEU A 258 9.73 -17.29 -19.74
C LEU A 258 11.10 -17.95 -19.54
N GLU A 259 11.67 -18.57 -20.56
CA GLU A 259 12.98 -19.21 -20.47
C GLU A 259 14.09 -18.16 -20.55
N SER A 260 14.00 -17.19 -21.48
CA SER A 260 14.96 -16.11 -21.61
C SER A 260 14.97 -15.14 -20.42
N LEU A 261 13.82 -14.95 -19.76
CA LEU A 261 13.72 -14.11 -18.56
C LEU A 261 14.29 -14.77 -17.29
N ASN A 262 14.44 -16.10 -17.26
CA ASN A 262 14.98 -16.84 -16.13
C ASN A 262 16.50 -17.06 -16.19
N ARG A 263 17.18 -16.63 -17.25
CA ARG A 263 18.64 -16.66 -17.41
C ARG A 263 19.26 -15.37 -16.94
#